data_d37e3629b1047fc37ccd9b786932a717
#
_entry.id   d37e3629b1047fc37ccd9b786932a717
#
_cell.length_a   1.000
_cell.length_b   1.000
_cell.length_c   1.000
_cell.angle_alpha   90.00
_cell.angle_beta   90.00
_cell.angle_gamma   90.00
#
_symmetry.space_group_name_H-M   'P 1'
#
loop_
_entity.id
_entity.type
_entity.pdbx_description
1 polymer ?
#
loop_
_entity_poly.entity_id
_entity_poly.type
_entity_poly.pdbx_seq_one_letter_code
_entity_poly.pdbx_strand_id
1 'polypeptide(L)'
;MNSKFPIKYISPLCTSFLLLTGTNLIRVTPALGIDQHQIIAKQLIKGKKSQVNQVFQPILSKLKKTTQIKILLPTHIPIGKNEPPLYSIVETVTKNKYQILLGFTPDCGGGTACGFGAISAELVSSNTPKPVGKEVNLNNNKKAYFEDFKCGANCSNANLTWREKGVQYTIGLKAGSLSDLVKMANSVVSPT
;
A
#
# COMPACT_ATOMS: atom_id res chain seq x y z
N MET A 1 -2.22 49.14 15.29
CA MET A 1 -1.52 49.46 14.02
C MET A 1 -2.20 48.67 12.92
N ASN A 2 -3.04 49.36 12.15
CA ASN A 2 -3.83 48.77 11.04
C ASN A 2 -3.04 48.91 9.74
N SER A 3 -2.85 47.80 9.03
CA SER A 3 -2.35 47.84 7.66
C SER A 3 -3.38 47.17 6.75
N LYS A 4 -4.08 47.99 5.97
CA LYS A 4 -5.00 47.63 4.89
C LYS A 4 -4.19 47.47 3.60
N PHE A 5 -4.33 46.39 2.86
CA PHE A 5 -3.87 46.21 1.47
C PHE A 5 -5.03 46.31 0.49
N PRO A 6 -4.90 47.04 -0.61
CA PRO A 6 -5.97 47.24 -1.59
C PRO A 6 -6.01 46.11 -2.65
N ILE A 7 -7.22 45.71 -2.97
CA ILE A 7 -7.58 44.80 -4.06
C ILE A 7 -7.52 45.53 -5.38
N LYS A 8 -6.73 45.08 -6.35
CA LYS A 8 -6.78 45.55 -7.75
C LYS A 8 -7.61 44.57 -8.59
N TYR A 9 -8.73 45.09 -9.08
CA TYR A 9 -9.54 44.50 -10.15
C TYR A 9 -8.84 44.71 -11.49
N ILE A 10 -8.77 43.66 -12.32
CA ILE A 10 -8.44 43.76 -13.75
C ILE A 10 -9.55 43.04 -14.52
N SER A 11 -10.22 43.86 -15.36
CA SER A 11 -11.33 43.48 -16.24
C SER A 11 -10.90 42.69 -17.46
N PRO A 12 -11.83 41.94 -18.11
CA PRO A 12 -11.54 41.08 -19.24
C PRO A 12 -11.62 41.83 -20.58
N LEU A 13 -10.70 41.51 -21.49
CA LEU A 13 -10.76 41.88 -22.88
C LEU A 13 -11.31 40.73 -23.71
N CYS A 14 -12.50 40.94 -24.27
CA CYS A 14 -13.06 40.14 -25.35
C CYS A 14 -12.25 40.37 -26.65
N THR A 15 -11.77 39.31 -27.25
CA THR A 15 -11.36 39.33 -28.67
C THR A 15 -12.05 38.24 -29.43
N SER A 16 -12.98 38.66 -30.29
CA SER A 16 -13.65 37.86 -31.31
C SER A 16 -12.65 37.45 -32.37
N PHE A 17 -12.64 36.19 -32.79
CA PHE A 17 -11.94 35.78 -33.99
C PHE A 17 -12.85 34.95 -34.91
N LEU A 18 -12.74 35.33 -36.17
CA LEU A 18 -13.57 35.01 -37.32
C LEU A 18 -13.62 33.50 -37.68
N LEU A 19 -14.81 33.14 -38.17
CA LEU A 19 -15.10 31.93 -38.91
C LEU A 19 -14.30 31.85 -40.22
N LEU A 20 -13.60 30.74 -40.44
CA LEU A 20 -13.12 30.28 -41.74
C LEU A 20 -13.74 28.92 -42.00
N THR A 21 -14.73 28.91 -42.88
CA THR A 21 -15.36 27.72 -43.48
C THR A 21 -14.40 27.10 -44.49
N GLY A 22 -13.81 25.96 -44.11
CA GLY A 22 -13.07 25.08 -45.02
C GLY A 22 -13.78 23.75 -45.14
N THR A 23 -14.56 23.56 -46.19
CA THR A 23 -15.19 22.27 -46.55
C THR A 23 -14.13 21.35 -47.15
N ASN A 24 -13.54 20.47 -46.35
CA ASN A 24 -12.79 19.33 -46.88
C ASN A 24 -13.69 18.10 -46.90
N LEU A 25 -14.10 17.71 -48.10
CA LEU A 25 -14.73 16.43 -48.42
C LEU A 25 -13.72 15.29 -48.16
N ILE A 26 -13.79 14.69 -47.01
CA ILE A 26 -13.04 13.45 -46.72
C ILE A 26 -13.82 12.29 -47.37
N ARG A 27 -13.27 11.72 -48.43
CA ARG A 27 -13.74 10.44 -49.00
C ARG A 27 -13.57 9.36 -47.90
N VAL A 28 -14.67 8.86 -47.38
CA VAL A 28 -14.73 7.71 -46.53
C VAL A 28 -14.62 6.45 -47.39
N THR A 29 -13.46 5.83 -47.42
CA THR A 29 -13.30 4.44 -47.88
C THR A 29 -13.90 3.51 -46.82
N PRO A 30 -14.74 2.52 -47.17
CA PRO A 30 -15.20 1.53 -46.22
C PRO A 30 -14.06 0.55 -45.94
N ALA A 31 -13.30 0.78 -44.87
CA ALA A 31 -12.38 -0.20 -44.31
C ALA A 31 -13.14 -1.13 -43.37
N LEU A 32 -13.14 -2.41 -43.75
CA LEU A 32 -13.48 -3.62 -43.00
C LEU A 32 -13.81 -3.39 -41.50
N GLY A 33 -15.06 -3.73 -41.15
CA GLY A 33 -15.62 -3.62 -39.83
C GLY A 33 -14.82 -4.40 -38.77
N ILE A 34 -13.87 -3.74 -38.14
CA ILE A 34 -13.36 -4.16 -36.82
C ILE A 34 -14.32 -3.53 -35.83
N ASP A 35 -15.10 -4.39 -35.20
CA ASP A 35 -16.11 -4.03 -34.22
C ASP A 35 -15.46 -3.22 -33.07
N GLN A 36 -15.73 -1.91 -33.04
CA GLN A 36 -15.22 -1.00 -32.02
C GLN A 36 -15.62 -1.44 -30.61
N HIS A 37 -16.69 -2.22 -30.47
CA HIS A 37 -17.11 -2.80 -29.19
C HIS A 37 -16.10 -3.82 -28.64
N GLN A 38 -15.36 -4.54 -29.50
CA GLN A 38 -14.34 -5.50 -29.05
C GLN A 38 -13.05 -4.80 -28.56
N ILE A 39 -12.73 -3.63 -29.09
CA ILE A 39 -11.54 -2.87 -28.65
C ILE A 39 -11.77 -2.24 -27.27
N ILE A 40 -12.96 -1.72 -27.03
CA ILE A 40 -13.33 -1.12 -25.73
C ILE A 40 -13.40 -2.21 -24.65
N ALA A 41 -13.96 -3.38 -24.94
CA ALA A 41 -13.99 -4.51 -24.01
C ALA A 41 -12.59 -5.04 -23.65
N LYS A 42 -11.65 -5.06 -24.60
CA LYS A 42 -10.26 -5.48 -24.34
C LYS A 42 -9.44 -4.48 -23.53
N GLN A 43 -9.76 -3.19 -23.56
CA GLN A 43 -9.10 -2.19 -22.71
C GLN A 43 -9.64 -2.16 -21.28
N LEU A 44 -10.89 -2.57 -21.05
CA LEU A 44 -11.48 -2.68 -19.71
C LEU A 44 -10.98 -3.88 -18.90
N ILE A 45 -10.37 -4.88 -19.55
CA ILE A 45 -9.83 -6.09 -18.89
C ILE A 45 -8.31 -5.99 -18.63
N LYS A 46 -7.68 -4.85 -18.81
CA LYS A 46 -6.37 -4.63 -18.19
C LYS A 46 -6.59 -4.58 -16.68
N GLY A 47 -6.57 -5.77 -16.08
CA GLY A 47 -6.78 -5.96 -14.65
C GLY A 47 -6.02 -4.89 -13.87
N LYS A 48 -6.73 -4.11 -13.07
CA LYS A 48 -6.15 -3.09 -12.19
C LYS A 48 -5.08 -3.78 -11.35
N LYS A 49 -3.82 -3.62 -11.74
CA LYS A 49 -2.69 -4.27 -11.06
C LYS A 49 -2.80 -3.87 -9.60
N SER A 50 -3.00 -4.84 -8.74
CA SER A 50 -3.17 -4.60 -7.31
C SER A 50 -1.94 -3.83 -6.80
N GLN A 51 -2.13 -2.58 -6.40
CA GLN A 51 -1.06 -1.73 -5.90
C GLN A 51 -1.00 -1.83 -4.38
N VAL A 52 0.20 -1.80 -3.83
CA VAL A 52 0.39 -1.70 -2.38
C VAL A 52 -0.30 -0.46 -1.83
N ASN A 53 -0.69 -0.50 -0.55
CA ASN A 53 -1.31 0.66 0.09
C ASN A 53 -0.40 1.90 -0.02
N GLN A 54 -1.03 3.08 -0.24
CA GLN A 54 -0.30 4.34 -0.47
C GLN A 54 0.63 4.70 0.69
N VAL A 55 0.36 4.27 1.90
CA VAL A 55 1.22 4.51 3.06
C VAL A 55 2.66 4.04 2.84
N PHE A 56 2.88 3.03 2.00
CA PHE A 56 4.21 2.47 1.74
C PHE A 56 4.99 3.19 0.63
N GLN A 57 4.37 4.07 -0.15
CA GLN A 57 5.03 4.73 -1.29
C GLN A 57 6.34 5.43 -0.90
N PRO A 58 6.42 6.19 0.23
CA PRO A 58 7.64 6.90 0.60
C PRO A 58 8.85 6.00 0.84
N ILE A 59 8.62 4.75 1.26
CA ILE A 59 9.70 3.83 1.66
C ILE A 59 10.09 2.82 0.58
N LEU A 60 9.30 2.67 -0.51
CA LEU A 60 9.51 1.63 -1.52
C LEU A 60 10.89 1.69 -2.16
N SER A 61 11.37 2.89 -2.50
CA SER A 61 12.69 3.06 -3.12
C SER A 61 13.81 2.55 -2.22
N LYS A 62 13.75 2.87 -0.93
CA LYS A 62 14.74 2.40 0.07
C LYS A 62 14.70 0.88 0.20
N LEU A 63 13.50 0.29 0.32
CA LEU A 63 13.36 -1.16 0.41
C LEU A 63 13.92 -1.87 -0.83
N LYS A 64 13.48 -1.46 -2.03
CA LYS A 64 13.91 -2.07 -3.31
C LYS A 64 15.43 -1.99 -3.56
N LYS A 65 16.07 -0.91 -3.12
CA LYS A 65 17.52 -0.74 -3.28
C LYS A 65 18.34 -1.58 -2.32
N THR A 66 17.80 -1.90 -1.14
CA THR A 66 18.59 -2.49 -0.05
C THR A 66 18.34 -3.97 0.14
N THR A 67 17.07 -4.43 0.09
CA THR A 67 16.78 -5.83 0.36
C THR A 67 16.79 -6.69 -0.90
N GLN A 68 17.24 -7.95 -0.75
CA GLN A 68 17.23 -8.97 -1.81
C GLN A 68 16.09 -9.98 -1.63
N ILE A 69 15.42 -9.98 -0.48
CA ILE A 69 14.25 -10.82 -0.27
C ILE A 69 13.01 -10.20 -0.92
N LYS A 70 12.06 -11.05 -1.27
CA LYS A 70 10.81 -10.60 -1.88
C LYS A 70 10.06 -9.67 -0.91
N ILE A 71 9.82 -8.44 -1.34
CA ILE A 71 9.02 -7.49 -0.57
C ILE A 71 7.55 -7.87 -0.74
N LEU A 72 6.83 -8.08 0.36
CA LEU A 72 5.38 -8.28 0.40
C LEU A 72 4.77 -7.22 1.31
N LEU A 73 3.88 -6.39 0.75
CA LEU A 73 3.20 -5.32 1.48
C LEU A 73 1.70 -5.38 1.23
N PRO A 74 0.86 -5.12 2.24
CA PRO A 74 -0.58 -5.21 2.11
C PRO A 74 -1.14 -4.07 1.25
N THR A 75 -2.22 -4.37 0.53
CA THR A 75 -3.06 -3.38 -0.15
C THR A 75 -4.14 -2.84 0.78
N HIS A 76 -4.52 -3.64 1.78
CA HIS A 76 -5.51 -3.29 2.80
C HIS A 76 -4.86 -3.19 4.18
N ILE A 77 -5.16 -2.12 4.89
CA ILE A 77 -4.81 -1.90 6.30
C ILE A 77 -6.12 -1.61 7.03
N PRO A 78 -6.41 -2.30 8.17
CA PRO A 78 -7.65 -2.15 8.90
C PRO A 78 -7.65 -0.89 9.78
N ILE A 79 -7.68 0.27 9.12
CA ILE A 79 -7.76 1.58 9.79
C ILE A 79 -9.18 2.13 9.69
N GLY A 80 -9.69 2.71 10.77
CA GLY A 80 -10.99 3.36 10.82
C GLY A 80 -11.03 4.64 9.98
N LYS A 81 -12.24 5.03 9.53
CA LYS A 81 -12.42 6.24 8.70
C LYS A 81 -12.03 7.54 9.41
N ASN A 82 -12.13 7.56 10.73
CA ASN A 82 -11.88 8.75 11.56
C ASN A 82 -10.53 8.70 12.27
N GLU A 83 -9.69 7.70 11.94
CA GLU A 83 -8.36 7.58 12.51
C GLU A 83 -7.39 8.58 11.86
N PRO A 84 -6.35 9.01 12.60
CA PRO A 84 -5.28 9.84 12.04
C PRO A 84 -4.59 9.14 10.86
N PRO A 85 -3.92 9.89 9.96
CA PRO A 85 -3.17 9.30 8.88
C PRO A 85 -2.05 8.39 9.41
N LEU A 86 -1.80 7.28 8.70
CA LEU A 86 -0.69 6.39 9.01
C LEU A 86 0.57 6.78 8.23
N TYR A 87 1.70 6.58 8.89
CA TYR A 87 3.04 6.72 8.34
C TYR A 87 3.76 5.39 8.38
N SER A 88 4.51 5.08 7.33
CA SER A 88 5.42 3.93 7.30
C SER A 88 6.85 4.38 7.59
N ILE A 89 7.46 3.78 8.58
CA ILE A 89 8.81 4.08 9.03
C ILE A 89 9.67 2.84 8.87
N VAL A 90 10.80 2.94 8.14
CA VAL A 90 11.75 1.83 8.02
C VAL A 90 12.63 1.80 9.25
N GLU A 91 12.37 0.86 10.16
CA GLU A 91 13.19 0.63 11.34
C GLU A 91 14.49 -0.09 10.99
N THR A 92 14.38 -1.15 10.16
CA THR A 92 15.53 -1.93 9.72
C THR A 92 15.35 -2.31 8.25
N VAL A 93 16.42 -2.23 7.47
CA VAL A 93 16.49 -2.84 6.15
C VAL A 93 17.91 -3.27 5.85
N THR A 94 18.06 -4.55 5.49
CA THR A 94 19.32 -5.19 5.07
C THR A 94 19.06 -6.05 3.84
N LYS A 95 20.08 -6.73 3.32
CA LYS A 95 19.90 -7.69 2.21
C LYS A 95 18.88 -8.78 2.54
N ASN A 96 18.86 -9.26 3.79
CA ASN A 96 18.12 -10.45 4.21
C ASN A 96 16.95 -10.15 5.16
N LYS A 97 16.67 -8.89 5.45
CA LYS A 97 15.64 -8.50 6.41
C LYS A 97 15.11 -7.10 6.11
N TYR A 98 13.81 -6.89 6.37
CA TYR A 98 13.24 -5.57 6.56
C TYR A 98 12.26 -5.56 7.71
N GLN A 99 12.13 -4.40 8.36
CA GLN A 99 11.15 -4.12 9.40
C GLN A 99 10.61 -2.71 9.19
N ILE A 100 9.30 -2.61 9.12
CA ILE A 100 8.55 -1.39 8.88
C ILE A 100 7.60 -1.21 10.04
N LEU A 101 7.67 -0.08 10.70
CA LEU A 101 6.68 0.36 11.68
C LEU A 101 5.56 1.12 10.96
N LEU A 102 4.34 0.90 11.37
CA LEU A 102 3.17 1.72 11.05
C LEU A 102 2.83 2.55 12.28
N GLY A 103 2.85 3.86 12.14
CA GLY A 103 2.61 4.79 13.24
C GLY A 103 1.69 5.93 12.85
N PHE A 104 1.10 6.59 13.83
CA PHE A 104 0.23 7.76 13.65
C PHE A 104 1.03 9.09 13.55
N THR A 105 2.34 9.04 13.72
CA THR A 105 3.23 10.18 13.51
C THR A 105 4.46 9.74 12.71
N PRO A 106 5.09 10.63 11.93
CA PRO A 106 6.24 10.28 11.08
C PRO A 106 7.51 9.95 11.87
N ASP A 107 7.60 10.39 13.11
CA ASP A 107 8.71 10.19 14.06
C ASP A 107 8.44 9.10 15.10
N CYS A 108 7.37 8.30 14.89
CA CYS A 108 7.06 7.20 15.81
C CYS A 108 8.22 6.19 15.88
N GLY A 109 8.89 6.13 17.02
CA GLY A 109 10.00 5.20 17.29
C GLY A 109 9.56 3.87 17.91
N GLY A 110 8.36 3.38 17.59
CA GLY A 110 7.82 2.13 18.15
C GLY A 110 7.20 2.27 19.54
N GLY A 111 7.04 3.49 20.03
CA GLY A 111 6.36 3.77 21.30
C GLY A 111 4.90 3.32 21.28
N THR A 112 4.39 2.89 22.45
CA THR A 112 3.02 2.36 22.56
C THR A 112 1.94 3.39 22.22
N ALA A 113 2.20 4.68 22.39
CA ALA A 113 1.24 5.74 22.14
C ALA A 113 1.04 6.04 20.63
N CYS A 114 2.10 5.98 19.83
CA CYS A 114 2.05 6.32 18.39
C CYS A 114 2.03 5.10 17.47
N GLY A 115 2.33 3.89 17.98
CA GLY A 115 2.40 2.67 17.17
C GLY A 115 1.02 2.13 16.82
N PHE A 116 0.81 1.82 15.55
CA PHE A 116 -0.36 1.10 15.03
C PHE A 116 -0.06 -0.38 14.80
N GLY A 117 1.13 -0.68 14.27
CA GLY A 117 1.54 -2.04 13.97
C GLY A 117 2.91 -2.11 13.31
N ALA A 118 3.30 -3.30 12.87
CA ALA A 118 4.57 -3.52 12.18
C ALA A 118 4.45 -4.57 11.08
N ILE A 119 5.32 -4.48 10.08
CA ILE A 119 5.47 -5.49 9.03
C ILE A 119 6.94 -5.84 8.95
N SER A 120 7.25 -7.11 9.01
CA SER A 120 8.64 -7.57 8.88
C SER A 120 8.76 -8.78 7.96
N ALA A 121 9.94 -8.95 7.41
CA ALA A 121 10.34 -10.16 6.70
C ALA A 121 11.82 -10.42 6.94
N GLU A 122 12.18 -11.70 7.02
CA GLU A 122 13.58 -12.14 7.15
C GLU A 122 13.81 -13.46 6.41
N LEU A 123 15.01 -13.61 5.86
CA LEU A 123 15.44 -14.87 5.29
C LEU A 123 15.55 -15.92 6.42
N VAL A 124 14.90 -17.07 6.21
CA VAL A 124 14.91 -18.16 7.19
C VAL A 124 16.31 -18.77 7.28
N SER A 125 16.84 -18.85 8.49
CA SER A 125 18.11 -19.50 8.83
C SER A 125 17.89 -20.52 9.96
N SER A 126 18.96 -21.23 10.36
CA SER A 126 18.94 -22.13 11.52
C SER A 126 18.54 -21.40 12.83
N ASN A 127 18.84 -20.11 12.91
CA ASN A 127 18.57 -19.30 14.09
C ASN A 127 17.21 -18.57 14.05
N THR A 128 16.47 -18.66 12.91
CA THR A 128 15.14 -18.04 12.81
C THR A 128 14.11 -18.86 13.57
N PRO A 129 13.50 -18.31 14.63
CA PRO A 129 12.50 -19.04 15.42
C PRO A 129 11.38 -19.57 14.53
N LYS A 130 10.90 -20.78 14.83
CA LYS A 130 9.70 -21.30 14.17
C LYS A 130 8.50 -20.43 14.57
N PRO A 131 7.56 -20.17 13.63
CA PRO A 131 6.31 -19.51 13.97
C PRO A 131 5.57 -20.29 15.07
N VAL A 132 5.05 -19.58 16.05
CA VAL A 132 4.28 -20.13 17.16
C VAL A 132 2.87 -19.55 17.19
N GLY A 133 1.95 -20.19 17.93
CA GLY A 133 0.59 -19.74 18.08
C GLY A 133 -0.43 -20.62 17.39
N LYS A 134 -1.65 -20.11 17.23
CA LYS A 134 -2.77 -20.85 16.60
C LYS A 134 -2.56 -20.92 15.08
N GLU A 135 -2.54 -22.13 14.53
CA GLU A 135 -2.48 -22.33 13.07
C GLU A 135 -3.79 -21.84 12.42
N VAL A 136 -3.64 -21.08 11.35
CA VAL A 136 -4.75 -20.57 10.52
C VAL A 136 -4.37 -20.66 9.05
N ASN A 137 -5.37 -20.78 8.18
CA ASN A 137 -5.17 -20.81 6.74
C ASN A 137 -5.36 -19.43 6.12
N LEU A 138 -4.38 -19.01 5.33
CA LEU A 138 -4.50 -17.89 4.41
C LEU A 138 -4.99 -18.37 3.04
N ASN A 139 -5.24 -17.43 2.13
CA ASN A 139 -5.56 -17.74 0.74
C ASN A 139 -4.48 -18.64 0.12
N ASN A 140 -4.88 -19.47 -0.84
CA ASN A 140 -4.02 -20.46 -1.52
C ASN A 140 -3.44 -21.52 -0.58
N ASN A 141 -4.19 -21.94 0.43
CA ASN A 141 -3.83 -22.97 1.41
C ASN A 141 -2.50 -22.70 2.15
N LYS A 142 -2.12 -21.45 2.26
CA LYS A 142 -0.91 -21.05 2.96
C LYS A 142 -1.16 -21.07 4.47
N LYS A 143 -0.35 -21.82 5.21
CA LYS A 143 -0.39 -21.87 6.67
C LYS A 143 0.26 -20.63 7.28
N ALA A 144 -0.42 -20.05 8.26
CA ALA A 144 0.08 -18.97 9.11
C ALA A 144 -0.19 -19.27 10.58
N TYR A 145 0.50 -18.57 11.46
CA TYR A 145 0.43 -18.78 12.89
C TYR A 145 0.07 -17.46 13.55
N PHE A 146 -1.04 -17.46 14.27
CA PHE A 146 -1.53 -16.30 14.99
C PHE A 146 -1.11 -16.37 16.46
N GLU A 147 -0.45 -15.32 16.92
CA GLU A 147 -0.16 -15.07 18.33
C GLU A 147 -0.91 -13.82 18.76
N ASP A 148 -1.76 -13.98 19.78
CA ASP A 148 -2.56 -12.87 20.31
C ASP A 148 -1.66 -11.89 21.07
N PHE A 149 -2.12 -10.63 21.19
CA PHE A 149 -1.41 -9.64 21.97
C PHE A 149 -1.43 -10.01 23.47
N LYS A 150 -0.37 -9.66 24.17
CA LYS A 150 -0.24 -9.84 25.60
C LYS A 150 0.04 -8.49 26.23
N CYS A 151 -0.66 -8.18 27.30
CA CYS A 151 -0.45 -6.96 28.06
C CYS A 151 0.21 -7.28 29.42
N GLY A 152 1.21 -6.48 29.74
CA GLY A 152 1.85 -6.37 31.04
C GLY A 152 2.09 -4.89 31.31
N ALA A 153 3.32 -4.48 31.66
CA ALA A 153 3.68 -3.07 31.71
C ALA A 153 3.52 -2.38 30.33
N ASN A 154 3.73 -3.14 29.25
CA ASN A 154 3.46 -2.76 27.87
C ASN A 154 2.68 -3.86 27.15
N CYS A 155 1.85 -3.51 26.16
CA CYS A 155 1.18 -4.49 25.33
C CYS A 155 2.01 -4.81 24.08
N SER A 156 2.15 -6.11 23.76
CA SER A 156 2.69 -6.55 22.48
C SER A 156 1.68 -6.35 21.36
N ASN A 157 2.13 -6.45 20.11
CA ASN A 157 1.20 -6.62 18.99
C ASN A 157 0.62 -8.04 19.00
N ALA A 158 -0.61 -8.19 18.51
CA ALA A 158 -1.06 -9.45 17.95
C ALA A 158 -0.33 -9.68 16.63
N ASN A 159 0.19 -10.87 16.38
CA ASN A 159 1.04 -11.17 15.23
C ASN A 159 0.46 -12.31 14.38
N LEU A 160 0.64 -12.21 13.09
CA LEU A 160 0.39 -13.28 12.14
C LEU A 160 1.66 -13.54 11.32
N THR A 161 2.22 -14.74 11.49
CA THR A 161 3.51 -15.12 10.88
C THR A 161 3.32 -16.29 9.93
N TRP A 162 3.92 -16.20 8.72
CA TRP A 162 3.96 -17.31 7.75
C TRP A 162 5.31 -17.39 7.08
N ARG A 163 5.56 -18.53 6.43
CA ARG A 163 6.77 -18.74 5.62
C ARG A 163 6.42 -18.96 4.15
N GLU A 164 7.17 -18.31 3.28
CA GLU A 164 7.04 -18.47 1.84
C GLU A 164 8.40 -18.36 1.16
N LYS A 165 8.77 -19.40 0.39
CA LYS A 165 10.02 -19.43 -0.41
C LYS A 165 11.27 -19.07 0.40
N GLY A 166 11.42 -19.63 1.60
CA GLY A 166 12.58 -19.39 2.46
C GLY A 166 12.60 -18.05 3.20
N VAL A 167 11.52 -17.27 3.13
CA VAL A 167 11.37 -16.02 3.87
C VAL A 167 10.26 -16.17 4.88
N GLN A 168 10.48 -15.70 6.11
CA GLN A 168 9.47 -15.58 7.15
C GLN A 168 8.93 -14.15 7.13
N TYR A 169 7.61 -14.01 7.02
CA TYR A 169 6.88 -12.76 7.03
C TYR A 169 6.04 -12.66 8.29
N THR A 170 6.01 -11.50 8.90
CA THR A 170 5.15 -11.22 10.06
C THR A 170 4.43 -9.90 9.88
N ILE A 171 3.13 -9.89 10.14
CA ILE A 171 2.32 -8.69 10.26
C ILE A 171 1.83 -8.63 11.70
N GLY A 172 2.06 -7.51 12.35
CA GLY A 172 1.62 -7.25 13.71
C GLY A 172 0.72 -6.01 13.77
N LEU A 173 -0.33 -6.07 14.58
CA LEU A 173 -1.21 -4.95 14.87
C LEU A 173 -1.36 -4.78 16.38
N LYS A 174 -1.30 -3.55 16.85
CA LYS A 174 -1.59 -3.23 18.25
C LYS A 174 -3.06 -3.53 18.55
N ALA A 175 -3.29 -4.40 19.53
CA ALA A 175 -4.63 -4.90 19.86
C ALA A 175 -5.43 -5.42 18.64
N GLY A 176 -4.72 -5.92 17.62
CA GLY A 176 -5.33 -6.38 16.38
C GLY A 176 -6.09 -7.70 16.54
N SER A 177 -7.22 -7.84 15.84
CA SER A 177 -7.97 -9.10 15.79
C SER A 177 -7.34 -10.09 14.79
N LEU A 178 -7.56 -11.39 15.01
CA LEU A 178 -7.20 -12.42 14.02
C LEU A 178 -7.82 -12.12 12.65
N SER A 179 -9.08 -11.69 12.60
CA SER A 179 -9.77 -11.37 11.35
C SER A 179 -9.06 -10.26 10.56
N ASP A 180 -8.62 -9.20 11.24
CA ASP A 180 -7.94 -8.07 10.60
C ASP A 180 -6.56 -8.46 10.08
N LEU A 181 -5.81 -9.21 10.87
CA LEU A 181 -4.50 -9.74 10.46
C LEU A 181 -4.61 -10.68 9.26
N VAL A 182 -5.60 -11.58 9.23
CA VAL A 182 -5.85 -12.48 8.08
C VAL A 182 -6.25 -11.68 6.84
N LYS A 183 -7.15 -10.69 6.94
CA LYS A 183 -7.50 -9.80 5.81
C LYS A 183 -6.27 -9.06 5.28
N MET A 184 -5.45 -8.52 6.19
CA MET A 184 -4.24 -7.79 5.84
C MET A 184 -3.22 -8.71 5.15
N ALA A 185 -2.96 -9.92 5.70
CA ALA A 185 -2.05 -10.91 5.13
C ALA A 185 -2.51 -11.42 3.76
N ASN A 186 -3.80 -11.65 3.58
CA ASN A 186 -4.38 -12.07 2.30
C ASN A 186 -4.33 -10.97 1.23
N SER A 187 -4.13 -9.72 1.63
CA SER A 187 -4.04 -8.58 0.72
C SER A 187 -2.61 -8.26 0.27
N VAL A 188 -1.59 -9.00 0.73
CA VAL A 188 -0.19 -8.69 0.40
C VAL A 188 0.11 -8.92 -1.09
N VAL A 189 0.83 -7.96 -1.66
CA VAL A 189 1.34 -8.01 -3.04
C VAL A 189 2.80 -7.56 -3.09
N SER A 190 3.51 -7.97 -4.15
CA SER A 190 4.85 -7.45 -4.41
C SER A 190 4.74 -6.09 -5.09
N PRO A 191 5.40 -5.02 -4.58
CA PRO A 191 5.40 -3.72 -5.24
C PRO A 191 6.18 -3.81 -6.56
N THR A 192 5.57 -3.32 -7.60
CA THR A 192 6.15 -3.26 -8.95
C THR A 192 7.03 -2.05 -9.13
#